data_edeb04e346879e3a05a21ce97acf2521
#
_entry.id   edeb04e346879e3a05a21ce97acf2521
#
_cell.length_a   1.000
_cell.length_b   1.000
_cell.length_c   1.000
_cell.angle_alpha   90.00
_cell.angle_beta   90.00
_cell.angle_gamma   90.00
#
_symmetry.space_group_name_H-M   'P 1'
#
loop_
_entity.id
_entity.type
_entity.pdbx_description
1 polymer ?
#
loop_
_entity_poly.entity_id
_entity_poly.type
_entity_poly.pdbx_seq_one_letter_code
_entity_poly.pdbx_strand_id
1 'polypeptide(L)'
;MTEAQNRKLIKILSRYGKNHQVEKAIEECAELTQALMKDRQGNAREMVIDEIADVYVMLAQMEIAYECHGEVADRIEYKINRQLERMRV
;
A
#
# COMPACT_ATOMS: atom_id res chain seq x y z
N MET A 1 -5.87 -8.66 2.77
CA MET A 1 -5.17 -9.31 3.91
C MET A 1 -6.09 -10.32 4.60
N THR A 2 -5.56 -11.45 4.99
CA THR A 2 -6.32 -12.45 5.77
C THR A 2 -6.54 -11.97 7.19
N GLU A 3 -7.45 -12.63 7.93
CA GLU A 3 -7.64 -12.33 9.34
C GLU A 3 -6.36 -12.54 10.15
N ALA A 4 -5.60 -13.60 9.84
CA ALA A 4 -4.34 -13.87 10.52
C ALA A 4 -3.32 -12.76 10.25
N GLN A 5 -3.24 -12.30 9.01
CA GLN A 5 -2.36 -11.17 8.66
C GLN A 5 -2.81 -9.90 9.35
N ASN A 6 -4.10 -9.61 9.38
CA ASN A 6 -4.62 -8.41 10.07
C ASN A 6 -4.27 -8.42 11.55
N ARG A 7 -4.38 -9.57 12.22
CA ARG A 7 -3.98 -9.67 13.64
C ARG A 7 -2.51 -9.34 13.85
N LYS A 8 -1.66 -9.80 12.92
CA LYS A 8 -0.21 -9.50 12.97
C LYS A 8 0.05 -8.02 12.74
N LEU A 9 -0.66 -7.40 11.79
CA LEU A 9 -0.52 -5.97 11.51
C LEU A 9 -0.95 -5.11 12.69
N ILE A 10 -2.01 -5.50 13.39
CA ILE A 10 -2.45 -4.81 14.60
C ILE A 10 -1.35 -4.85 15.66
N LYS A 11 -0.68 -5.99 15.84
CA LYS A 11 0.44 -6.10 16.78
C LYS A 11 1.59 -5.17 16.40
N ILE A 12 1.94 -5.12 15.13
CA ILE A 12 3.01 -4.27 14.62
C ILE A 12 2.65 -2.80 14.85
N LEU A 13 1.44 -2.41 14.46
CA LEU A 13 0.96 -1.04 14.63
C LEU A 13 0.93 -0.63 16.10
N SER A 14 0.48 -1.52 16.99
CA SER A 14 0.46 -1.28 18.44
C SER A 14 1.86 -1.11 19.02
N ARG A 15 2.83 -1.87 18.50
CA ARG A 15 4.22 -1.82 18.98
C ARG A 15 4.89 -0.50 18.62
N TYR A 16 4.76 -0.07 17.36
CA TYR A 16 5.48 1.10 16.86
C TYR A 16 4.70 2.41 16.96
N GLY A 17 3.38 2.32 16.96
CA GLY A 17 2.50 3.48 17.02
C GLY A 17 2.21 4.08 15.65
N LYS A 18 1.10 4.82 15.59
CA LYS A 18 0.59 5.40 14.34
C LYS A 18 1.60 6.35 13.69
N ASN A 19 2.19 7.27 14.46
CA ASN A 19 3.10 8.28 13.90
C ASN A 19 4.33 7.63 13.25
N HIS A 20 4.91 6.65 13.93
CA HIS A 20 6.05 5.90 13.41
C HIS A 20 5.68 5.19 12.10
N GLN A 21 4.52 4.55 12.07
CA GLN A 21 4.10 3.78 10.90
C GLN A 21 3.66 4.67 9.74
N VAL A 22 3.15 5.87 9.98
CA VAL A 22 2.90 6.85 8.92
C VAL A 22 4.22 7.23 8.23
N GLU A 23 5.25 7.51 9.01
CA GLU A 23 6.58 7.80 8.43
C GLU A 23 7.12 6.62 7.64
N LYS A 24 6.92 5.41 8.16
CA LYS A 24 7.34 4.20 7.47
C LYS A 24 6.59 4.01 6.15
N ALA A 25 5.28 4.30 6.13
CA ALA A 25 4.48 4.24 4.91
C ALA A 25 4.99 5.21 3.84
N ILE A 26 5.33 6.43 4.25
CA ILE A 26 5.91 7.44 3.35
C ILE A 26 7.22 6.91 2.76
N GLU A 27 8.08 6.36 3.61
CA GLU A 27 9.37 5.80 3.21
C GLU A 27 9.20 4.67 2.19
N GLU A 28 8.30 3.72 2.47
CA GLU A 28 8.09 2.59 1.57
C GLU A 28 7.49 3.02 0.22
N CYS A 29 6.61 4.02 0.21
CA CYS A 29 6.10 4.58 -1.04
C CYS A 29 7.22 5.20 -1.88
N ALA A 30 8.16 5.90 -1.25
CA ALA A 30 9.31 6.48 -1.93
C ALA A 30 10.23 5.37 -2.49
N GLU A 31 10.43 4.30 -1.73
CA GLU A 31 11.25 3.17 -2.18
C GLU A 31 10.63 2.45 -3.37
N LEU A 32 9.29 2.31 -3.39
CA LEU A 32 8.60 1.76 -4.56
C LEU A 32 8.84 2.64 -5.79
N THR A 33 8.75 3.94 -5.63
CA THR A 33 9.01 4.89 -6.72
C THR A 33 10.43 4.68 -7.28
N GLN A 34 11.41 4.57 -6.41
CA GLN A 34 12.80 4.34 -6.81
C GLN A 34 12.97 3.01 -7.55
N ALA A 35 12.35 1.94 -7.03
CA ALA A 35 12.43 0.62 -7.63
C ALA A 35 11.83 0.62 -9.05
N LEU A 36 10.68 1.28 -9.24
CA LEU A 36 10.04 1.37 -10.55
C LEU A 36 10.90 2.15 -11.53
N MET A 37 11.50 3.24 -11.11
CA MET A 37 12.40 4.02 -11.96
C MET A 37 13.64 3.23 -12.34
N LYS A 38 14.20 2.48 -11.40
CA LYS A 38 15.35 1.64 -11.67
C LYS A 38 15.00 0.52 -12.65
N ASP A 39 13.83 -0.10 -12.51
CA ASP A 39 13.39 -1.16 -13.40
C ASP A 39 13.17 -0.66 -14.82
N ARG A 40 12.81 0.60 -15.01
CA ARG A 40 12.71 1.20 -16.36
C ARG A 40 14.07 1.20 -17.09
N GLN A 41 15.15 1.14 -16.34
CA GLN A 41 16.49 1.00 -16.89
C GLN A 41 16.89 -0.46 -17.09
N GLY A 42 16.09 -1.38 -16.55
CA GLY A 42 16.25 -2.83 -16.71
C GLY A 42 16.73 -3.55 -15.45
N ASN A 43 16.29 -4.79 -15.31
CA ASN A 43 16.81 -5.75 -14.32
C ASN A 43 16.58 -5.42 -12.84
N ALA A 44 15.48 -4.73 -12.52
CA ALA A 44 15.13 -4.46 -11.11
C ALA A 44 13.78 -5.08 -10.70
N ARG A 45 13.32 -6.10 -11.42
CA ARG A 45 12.01 -6.71 -11.18
C ARG A 45 11.83 -7.20 -9.74
N GLU A 46 12.85 -7.85 -9.18
CA GLU A 46 12.76 -8.37 -7.81
C GLU A 46 12.64 -7.26 -6.77
N MET A 47 13.31 -6.14 -6.99
CA MET A 47 13.15 -4.95 -6.14
C MET A 47 11.73 -4.41 -6.21
N VAL A 48 11.14 -4.37 -7.39
CA VAL A 48 9.75 -3.91 -7.58
C VAL A 48 8.79 -4.82 -6.81
N ILE A 49 8.97 -6.13 -6.91
CA ILE A 49 8.13 -7.11 -6.20
C ILE A 49 8.20 -6.88 -4.69
N ASP A 50 9.41 -6.75 -4.14
CA ASP A 50 9.61 -6.52 -2.71
C ASP A 50 8.94 -5.21 -2.26
N GLU A 51 9.12 -4.15 -3.03
CA GLU A 51 8.56 -2.85 -2.65
C GLU A 51 7.03 -2.81 -2.80
N ILE A 52 6.46 -3.52 -3.78
CA ILE A 52 5.01 -3.66 -3.85
C ILE A 52 4.48 -4.33 -2.58
N ALA A 53 5.14 -5.40 -2.14
CA ALA A 53 4.73 -6.10 -0.92
C ALA A 53 4.83 -5.19 0.31
N ASP A 54 5.93 -4.45 0.44
CA ASP A 54 6.12 -3.51 1.55
C ASP A 54 5.04 -2.42 1.57
N VAL A 55 4.69 -1.88 0.41
CA VAL A 55 3.65 -0.86 0.30
C VAL A 55 2.29 -1.44 0.68
N TYR A 56 1.94 -2.64 0.21
CA TYR A 56 0.69 -3.28 0.60
C TYR A 56 0.59 -3.47 2.12
N VAL A 57 1.67 -3.91 2.74
CA VAL A 57 1.73 -4.09 4.21
C VAL A 57 1.50 -2.75 4.92
N MET A 58 2.12 -1.69 4.44
CA MET A 58 1.95 -0.36 5.04
C MET A 58 0.56 0.22 4.79
N LEU A 59 0.00 0.04 3.59
CA LEU A 59 -1.37 0.51 3.29
C LEU A 59 -2.39 -0.18 4.18
N ALA A 60 -2.25 -1.49 4.40
CA ALA A 60 -3.15 -2.21 5.29
C ALA A 60 -3.06 -1.68 6.73
N GLN A 61 -1.86 -1.35 7.20
CA GLN A 61 -1.70 -0.72 8.52
C GLN A 61 -2.33 0.67 8.58
N MET A 62 -2.23 1.44 7.50
CA MET A 62 -2.84 2.77 7.43
C MET A 62 -4.38 2.67 7.49
N GLU A 63 -4.97 1.69 6.81
CA GLU A 63 -6.42 1.47 6.89
C GLU A 63 -6.86 1.16 8.32
N ILE A 64 -6.06 0.41 9.07
CA ILE A 64 -6.32 0.13 10.47
C ILE A 64 -6.16 1.40 11.31
N ALA A 65 -5.05 2.10 11.13
CA ALA A 65 -4.73 3.30 11.92
C ALA A 65 -5.75 4.42 11.74
N TYR A 66 -6.25 4.60 10.52
CA TYR A 66 -7.24 5.64 10.19
C TYR A 66 -8.68 5.11 10.26
N GLU A 67 -8.86 3.84 10.58
CA GLU A 67 -10.17 3.20 10.68
C GLU A 67 -11.03 3.44 9.44
N CYS A 68 -10.46 3.19 8.26
CA CYS A 68 -11.07 3.59 6.98
C CYS A 68 -11.13 2.46 5.94
N HIS A 69 -11.01 1.20 6.35
CA HIS A 69 -10.99 0.07 5.42
C HIS A 69 -12.17 0.07 4.46
N GLY A 70 -13.40 0.24 4.97
CA GLY A 70 -14.61 0.24 4.14
C GLY A 70 -14.65 1.43 3.18
N GLU A 71 -14.27 2.61 3.65
CA GLU A 71 -14.24 3.81 2.81
C GLU A 71 -13.22 3.68 1.68
N VAL A 72 -12.06 3.09 1.97
CA VAL A 72 -11.03 2.85 0.96
C VAL A 72 -11.53 1.84 -0.07
N ALA A 73 -12.16 0.75 0.38
CA ALA A 73 -12.71 -0.26 -0.53
C ALA A 73 -13.74 0.34 -1.49
N ASP A 74 -14.63 1.17 -0.98
CA ASP A 74 -15.65 1.86 -1.81
C ASP A 74 -15.01 2.79 -2.83
N ARG A 75 -13.98 3.51 -2.42
CA ARG A 75 -13.28 4.42 -3.33
C ARG A 75 -12.46 3.69 -4.39
N ILE A 76 -11.91 2.56 -4.05
CA ILE A 76 -11.20 1.72 -5.04
C ILE A 76 -12.19 1.32 -6.14
N GLU A 77 -13.36 0.82 -5.78
CA GLU A 77 -14.38 0.43 -6.76
C GLU A 77 -14.79 1.61 -7.64
N TYR A 78 -15.06 2.75 -7.03
CA TYR A 78 -15.39 3.97 -7.77
C TYR A 78 -14.30 4.37 -8.75
N LYS A 79 -13.04 4.35 -8.32
CA LYS A 79 -11.91 4.79 -9.15
C LYS A 79 -11.65 3.82 -10.31
N ILE A 80 -11.82 2.53 -10.09
CA ILE A 80 -11.71 1.53 -11.16
C ILE A 80 -12.76 1.80 -12.22
N ASN A 81 -14.01 1.96 -11.80
CA ASN A 81 -15.12 2.20 -12.73
C ASN A 81 -14.95 3.52 -13.48
N ARG A 82 -14.48 4.57 -12.80
CA ARG A 82 -14.17 5.85 -13.43
C ARG A 82 -13.10 5.71 -14.51
N GLN A 83 -12.06 4.91 -14.25
CA GLN A 83 -11.01 4.68 -15.22
C GLN A 83 -11.54 3.96 -16.47
N LEU A 84 -12.38 2.95 -16.25
CA LEU A 84 -13.01 2.23 -17.36
C LEU A 84 -13.92 3.14 -18.18
N GLU A 85 -14.68 4.02 -17.53
CA GLU A 85 -15.56 4.97 -18.21
C GLU A 85 -14.75 5.93 -19.10
N ARG A 86 -13.63 6.43 -18.61
CA ARG A 86 -12.73 7.30 -19.38
C ARG A 86 -12.14 6.60 -20.61
N MET A 87 -11.96 5.29 -20.55
CA MET A 87 -11.40 4.50 -21.64
C MET A 87 -12.40 4.22 -22.77
N ARG A 88 -13.69 4.47 -22.53
CA ARG A 88 -14.73 4.25 -23.54
C ARG A 88 -14.78 5.29 -24.64
N VAL A 89 -14.06 6.36 -24.51
CA VAL A 89 -14.05 7.47 -25.46
C VAL A 89 -13.11 7.21 -26.64
#